data_64ad03a117e1e1cfda302e50b69a1f5b
#
_entry.id   64ad03a117e1e1cfda302e50b69a1f5b
#
_cell.length_a   1.000
_cell.length_b   1.000
_cell.length_c   1.000
_cell.angle_alpha   90.00
_cell.angle_beta   90.00
_cell.angle_gamma   90.00
#
_symmetry.space_group_name_H-M   'P 1'
#
loop_
_entity.id
_entity.type
_entity.pdbx_description
1 polymer ?
#
loop_
_entity_poly.entity_id
_entity_poly.type
_entity_poly.pdbx_seq_one_letter_code
_entity_poly.pdbx_strand_id
1 'polypeptide(L)'
;TLKKEIVIRVAALDDAEELLEIYAPYVRETAITFEYEVPSPEEFRERIAHTLEKYPYLVAEHDGKIVGYAYVSPFKERAAYAWAVETSIYVDQNCKRMGIGKKLHSALEHCLKEMGILNMEACIGYPEEDDEYLTKNSAQFHEHLGYRMIGEFEKCGYKFHRWYNMIWMEKIIGIH
;
A
#
# COMPACT_ATOMS: atom_id res chain seq x y z
N THR A 1 -7.51 11.59 29.38
CA THR A 1 -7.56 10.31 28.67
C THR A 1 -6.32 10.20 27.78
N LEU A 2 -5.39 9.33 28.17
CA LEU A 2 -4.22 9.01 27.36
C LEU A 2 -4.70 8.48 25.99
N LYS A 3 -4.36 9.17 24.90
CA LYS A 3 -4.57 8.66 23.55
C LYS A 3 -3.76 7.38 23.43
N LYS A 4 -4.40 6.24 23.19
CA LYS A 4 -3.70 4.98 22.94
C LYS A 4 -2.90 5.14 21.65
N GLU A 5 -1.60 4.82 21.70
CA GLU A 5 -0.70 4.98 20.59
C GLU A 5 -0.94 3.90 19.53
N ILE A 6 -0.60 4.24 18.28
CA ILE A 6 -0.55 3.29 17.17
C ILE A 6 0.81 2.60 17.24
N VAL A 7 0.79 1.26 17.32
CA VAL A 7 1.99 0.43 17.37
C VAL A 7 2.22 -0.19 15.98
N ILE A 8 3.43 -0.04 15.46
CA ILE A 8 3.83 -0.68 14.19
C ILE A 8 4.67 -1.91 14.51
N ARG A 9 4.32 -3.04 13.91
CA ARG A 9 5.09 -4.28 14.06
C ARG A 9 5.14 -5.04 12.73
N VAL A 10 6.02 -6.04 12.67
CA VAL A 10 6.09 -6.96 11.53
C VAL A 10 4.83 -7.85 11.53
N ALA A 11 4.28 -8.10 10.34
CA ALA A 11 3.14 -9.00 10.18
C ALA A 11 3.52 -10.44 10.51
N ALA A 12 2.58 -11.17 11.09
CA ALA A 12 2.66 -12.63 11.24
C ALA A 12 1.68 -13.28 10.26
N LEU A 13 1.91 -14.53 9.91
CA LEU A 13 1.01 -15.26 8.99
C LEU A 13 -0.40 -15.38 9.57
N ASP A 14 -0.52 -15.45 10.89
CA ASP A 14 -1.82 -15.51 11.58
C ASP A 14 -2.61 -14.20 11.52
N ASP A 15 -1.99 -13.10 11.07
CA ASP A 15 -2.69 -11.83 10.83
C ASP A 15 -3.53 -11.84 9.54
N ALA A 16 -3.37 -12.85 8.69
CA ALA A 16 -3.95 -12.85 7.34
C ALA A 16 -5.45 -12.59 7.31
N GLU A 17 -6.22 -13.18 8.22
CA GLU A 17 -7.68 -12.98 8.25
C GLU A 17 -8.06 -11.53 8.59
N GLU A 18 -7.42 -10.92 9.59
CA GLU A 18 -7.66 -9.52 9.94
C GLU A 18 -7.24 -8.57 8.83
N LEU A 19 -6.10 -8.83 8.18
CA LEU A 19 -5.63 -8.02 7.06
C LEU A 19 -6.56 -8.13 5.86
N LEU A 20 -7.08 -9.33 5.59
CA LEU A 20 -8.05 -9.55 4.53
C LEU A 20 -9.35 -8.78 4.78
N GLU A 21 -9.80 -8.68 6.03
CA GLU A 21 -10.98 -7.87 6.39
C GLU A 21 -10.76 -6.38 6.07
N ILE A 22 -9.54 -5.88 6.19
CA ILE A 22 -9.19 -4.50 5.79
C ILE A 22 -9.19 -4.36 4.26
N TYR A 23 -8.63 -5.34 3.55
CA TYR A 23 -8.47 -5.30 2.10
C TYR A 23 -9.76 -5.56 1.32
N ALA A 24 -10.61 -6.48 1.80
CA ALA A 24 -11.81 -6.90 1.08
C ALA A 24 -12.74 -5.74 0.65
N PRO A 25 -13.00 -4.72 1.49
CA PRO A 25 -13.81 -3.57 1.06
C PRO A 25 -13.20 -2.81 -0.11
N TYR A 26 -11.86 -2.72 -0.18
CA TYR A 26 -11.17 -2.08 -1.31
C TYR A 26 -11.40 -2.83 -2.62
N VAL A 27 -11.47 -4.15 -2.56
CA VAL A 27 -11.76 -4.98 -3.74
C VAL A 27 -13.21 -4.83 -4.18
N ARG A 28 -14.15 -4.89 -3.24
CA ARG A 28 -15.60 -4.91 -3.53
C ARG A 28 -16.17 -3.55 -3.88
N GLU A 29 -15.67 -2.49 -3.27
CA GLU A 29 -16.33 -1.18 -3.26
C GLU A 29 -15.52 -0.06 -3.89
N THR A 30 -14.24 -0.31 -4.23
CA THR A 30 -13.37 0.75 -4.76
C THR A 30 -12.59 0.28 -5.98
N ALA A 31 -12.08 1.26 -6.74
CA ALA A 31 -11.09 1.05 -7.79
C ALA A 31 -9.67 1.42 -7.32
N ILE A 32 -9.46 1.55 -6.01
CA ILE A 32 -8.11 1.75 -5.43
C ILE A 32 -7.23 0.54 -5.72
N THR A 33 -7.79 -0.66 -5.66
CA THR A 33 -7.19 -1.87 -6.23
C THR A 33 -7.97 -2.27 -7.48
N PHE A 34 -7.28 -2.79 -8.49
CA PHE A 34 -7.92 -3.30 -9.70
C PHE A 34 -8.26 -4.79 -9.60
N GLU A 35 -8.03 -5.41 -8.47
CA GLU A 35 -8.47 -6.78 -8.20
C GLU A 35 -10.00 -6.87 -8.20
N TYR A 36 -10.56 -7.89 -8.87
CA TYR A 36 -12.02 -8.06 -8.99
C TYR A 36 -12.59 -8.96 -7.91
N GLU A 37 -11.83 -9.97 -7.49
CA GLU A 37 -12.28 -10.96 -6.53
C GLU A 37 -11.45 -10.86 -5.24
N VAL A 38 -12.10 -10.98 -4.10
CA VAL A 38 -11.41 -11.03 -2.81
C VAL A 38 -10.64 -12.35 -2.74
N PRO A 39 -9.31 -12.31 -2.50
CA PRO A 39 -8.55 -13.53 -2.34
C PRO A 39 -9.02 -14.33 -1.12
N SER A 40 -8.80 -15.63 -1.13
CA SER A 40 -9.08 -16.47 0.04
C SER A 40 -8.12 -16.14 1.19
N PRO A 41 -8.47 -16.48 2.45
CA PRO A 41 -7.53 -16.34 3.57
C PRO A 41 -6.21 -17.07 3.34
N GLU A 42 -6.24 -18.27 2.75
CA GLU A 42 -5.05 -19.06 2.43
C GLU A 42 -4.17 -18.36 1.40
N GLU A 43 -4.77 -17.83 0.33
CA GLU A 43 -4.02 -17.08 -0.68
C GLU A 43 -3.42 -15.81 -0.09
N PHE A 44 -4.17 -15.10 0.75
CA PHE A 44 -3.67 -13.88 1.40
C PHE A 44 -2.51 -14.19 2.35
N ARG A 45 -2.59 -15.29 3.10
CA ARG A 45 -1.51 -15.79 3.94
C ARG A 45 -0.25 -16.10 3.12
N GLU A 46 -0.40 -16.72 1.95
CA GLU A 46 0.72 -16.99 1.04
C GLU A 46 1.37 -15.70 0.52
N ARG A 47 0.57 -14.67 0.23
CA ARG A 47 1.08 -13.35 -0.18
C ARG A 47 1.95 -12.73 0.92
N ILE A 48 1.53 -12.83 2.18
CA ILE A 48 2.30 -12.33 3.33
C ILE A 48 3.61 -13.13 3.45
N ALA A 49 3.53 -14.46 3.42
CA ALA A 49 4.69 -15.34 3.54
C ALA A 49 5.73 -15.07 2.44
N HIS A 50 5.27 -14.93 1.20
CA HIS A 50 6.13 -14.65 0.06
C HIS A 50 6.86 -13.30 0.21
N THR A 51 6.15 -12.27 0.63
CA THR A 51 6.76 -10.95 0.87
C THR A 51 7.82 -11.02 1.96
N LEU A 52 7.50 -11.66 3.09
CA LEU A 52 8.39 -11.75 4.25
C LEU A 52 9.69 -12.54 3.98
N GLU A 53 9.74 -13.34 2.92
CA GLU A 53 10.99 -14.02 2.54
C GLU A 53 12.12 -13.02 2.26
N LYS A 54 11.80 -11.82 1.79
CA LYS A 54 12.80 -10.84 1.35
C LYS A 54 12.53 -9.41 1.81
N TYR A 55 11.29 -9.03 2.01
CA TYR A 55 10.89 -7.65 2.23
C TYR A 55 10.08 -7.46 3.50
N PRO A 56 10.06 -6.23 4.05
CA PRO A 56 9.20 -5.92 5.20
C PRO A 56 7.71 -5.96 4.81
N TYR A 57 6.91 -6.48 5.74
CA TYR A 57 5.46 -6.42 5.73
C TYR A 57 5.05 -5.97 7.13
N LEU A 58 4.47 -4.77 7.24
CA LEU A 58 4.21 -4.12 8.52
C LEU A 58 2.72 -3.98 8.76
N VAL A 59 2.31 -4.11 10.02
CA VAL A 59 0.94 -3.86 10.46
C VAL A 59 0.92 -2.77 11.51
N ALA A 60 -0.16 -1.99 11.53
CA ALA A 60 -0.43 -0.98 12.54
C ALA A 60 -1.54 -1.48 13.45
N GLU A 61 -1.29 -1.46 14.74
CA GLU A 61 -2.28 -1.80 15.78
C GLU A 61 -2.69 -0.57 16.57
N HIS A 62 -3.97 -0.48 16.85
CA HIS A 62 -4.53 0.52 17.75
C HIS A 62 -5.50 -0.20 18.68
N ASP A 63 -5.25 -0.11 19.98
CA ASP A 63 -6.08 -0.74 20.99
C ASP A 63 -6.24 -2.26 20.78
N GLY A 64 -5.14 -2.92 20.42
CA GLY A 64 -5.11 -4.37 20.21
C GLY A 64 -5.73 -4.85 18.90
N LYS A 65 -6.21 -3.93 18.05
CA LYS A 65 -6.81 -4.24 16.76
C LYS A 65 -5.92 -3.75 15.61
N ILE A 66 -5.78 -4.56 14.57
CA ILE A 66 -5.07 -4.14 13.36
C ILE A 66 -5.94 -3.14 12.60
N VAL A 67 -5.36 -1.98 12.29
CA VAL A 67 -6.06 -0.86 11.62
C VAL A 67 -5.44 -0.48 10.28
N GLY A 68 -4.37 -1.12 9.89
CA GLY A 68 -3.73 -0.87 8.60
C GLY A 68 -2.50 -1.74 8.42
N TYR A 69 -2.01 -1.77 7.18
CA TYR A 69 -0.79 -2.51 6.84
C TYR A 69 -0.10 -1.90 5.63
N ALA A 70 1.19 -2.19 5.51
CA ALA A 70 2.01 -1.73 4.40
C ALA A 70 3.07 -2.77 4.07
N TYR A 71 3.36 -2.94 2.79
CA TYR A 71 4.39 -3.86 2.34
C TYR A 71 5.00 -3.39 1.04
N VAL A 72 6.04 -4.07 0.60
CA VAL A 72 6.65 -3.83 -0.70
C VAL A 72 6.82 -5.13 -1.46
N SER A 73 6.94 -4.98 -2.77
CA SER A 73 7.31 -6.05 -3.69
C SER A 73 8.42 -5.52 -4.62
N PRO A 74 9.15 -6.41 -5.34
CA PRO A 74 10.12 -5.92 -6.32
C PRO A 74 9.45 -5.02 -7.34
N PHE A 75 10.09 -3.90 -7.69
CA PHE A 75 9.57 -3.05 -8.77
C PHE A 75 9.54 -3.83 -10.09
N LYS A 76 10.65 -4.49 -10.40
CA LYS A 76 10.78 -5.43 -11.52
C LYS A 76 11.69 -6.59 -11.07
N GLU A 77 11.54 -7.74 -11.70
CA GLU A 77 12.21 -8.96 -11.24
C GLU A 77 13.69 -9.07 -11.62
N ARG A 78 14.15 -8.35 -12.65
CA ARG A 78 15.55 -8.40 -13.06
C ARG A 78 16.47 -7.79 -11.98
N ALA A 79 17.63 -8.39 -11.79
CA ALA A 79 18.60 -7.99 -10.76
C ALA A 79 19.01 -6.51 -10.81
N ALA A 80 19.00 -5.91 -11.99
CA ALA A 80 19.31 -4.49 -12.15
C ALA A 80 18.33 -3.56 -11.40
N TYR A 81 17.13 -4.06 -11.08
CA TYR A 81 16.11 -3.31 -10.33
C TYR A 81 16.11 -3.62 -8.81
N ALA A 82 17.14 -4.29 -8.31
CA ALA A 82 17.17 -4.77 -6.92
C ALA A 82 17.06 -3.65 -5.86
N TRP A 83 17.35 -2.41 -6.21
CA TRP A 83 17.28 -1.26 -5.30
C TRP A 83 15.97 -0.47 -5.39
N ALA A 84 15.02 -0.94 -6.19
CA ALA A 84 13.72 -0.31 -6.36
C ALA A 84 12.60 -1.27 -5.93
N VAL A 85 11.61 -0.74 -5.20
CA VAL A 85 10.47 -1.52 -4.73
C VAL A 85 9.16 -0.82 -5.07
N GLU A 86 8.09 -1.59 -5.23
CA GLU A 86 6.73 -1.08 -5.32
C GLU A 86 6.09 -1.16 -3.94
N THR A 87 5.47 -0.07 -3.49
CA THR A 87 4.86 0.04 -2.16
C THR A 87 3.34 -0.12 -2.23
N SER A 88 2.77 -0.72 -1.19
CA SER A 88 1.32 -0.84 -1.01
C SER A 88 0.97 -0.51 0.43
N ILE A 89 -0.06 0.32 0.64
CA ILE A 89 -0.54 0.72 1.95
C ILE A 89 -2.06 0.67 1.94
N TYR A 90 -2.64 -0.01 2.92
CA TYR A 90 -4.08 -0.08 3.11
C TYR A 90 -4.42 0.21 4.57
N VAL A 91 -5.37 1.12 4.78
CA VAL A 91 -5.84 1.50 6.12
C VAL A 91 -7.31 1.14 6.22
N ASP A 92 -7.72 0.65 7.38
CA ASP A 92 -9.13 0.36 7.66
C ASP A 92 -9.96 1.62 7.38
N GLN A 93 -10.97 1.48 6.52
CA GLN A 93 -11.80 2.62 6.09
C GLN A 93 -12.54 3.28 7.25
N ASN A 94 -12.74 2.58 8.36
CA ASN A 94 -13.38 3.11 9.56
C ASN A 94 -12.40 3.86 10.48
N CYS A 95 -11.10 3.84 10.17
CA CYS A 95 -10.04 4.43 11.00
C CYS A 95 -9.32 5.59 10.32
N LYS A 96 -10.01 6.34 9.48
CA LYS A 96 -9.45 7.50 8.77
C LYS A 96 -9.09 8.64 9.73
N ARG A 97 -8.13 9.49 9.32
CA ARG A 97 -7.68 10.69 10.05
C ARG A 97 -6.93 10.43 11.36
N MET A 98 -6.39 9.23 11.56
CA MET A 98 -5.56 8.90 12.71
C MET A 98 -4.06 8.95 12.40
N GLY A 99 -3.68 9.29 11.17
CA GLY A 99 -2.28 9.31 10.75
C GLY A 99 -1.66 7.91 10.58
N ILE A 100 -2.48 6.88 10.43
CA ILE A 100 -2.05 5.48 10.34
C ILE A 100 -1.17 5.27 9.10
N GLY A 101 -1.62 5.74 7.93
CA GLY A 101 -0.89 5.59 6.68
C GLY A 101 0.48 6.25 6.73
N LYS A 102 0.57 7.43 7.31
CA LYS A 102 1.84 8.16 7.47
C LYS A 102 2.79 7.40 8.40
N LYS A 103 2.31 6.87 9.50
CA LYS A 103 3.13 6.07 10.45
C LYS A 103 3.62 4.78 9.81
N LEU A 104 2.76 4.08 9.09
CA LEU A 104 3.14 2.87 8.35
C LEU A 104 4.20 3.19 7.30
N HIS A 105 4.00 4.24 6.53
CA HIS A 105 4.97 4.65 5.51
C HIS A 105 6.32 5.03 6.10
N SER A 106 6.34 5.78 7.20
CA SER A 106 7.58 6.17 7.87
C SER A 106 8.36 4.95 8.36
N ALA A 107 7.67 3.99 8.96
CA ALA A 107 8.31 2.74 9.43
C ALA A 107 8.82 1.91 8.25
N LEU A 108 8.04 1.80 7.19
CA LEU A 108 8.42 1.08 5.97
C LEU A 108 9.65 1.70 5.32
N GLU A 109 9.67 3.02 5.16
CA GLU A 109 10.81 3.75 4.60
C GLU A 109 12.07 3.54 5.43
N HIS A 110 11.96 3.56 6.75
CA HIS A 110 13.09 3.29 7.64
C HIS A 110 13.67 1.89 7.42
N CYS A 111 12.83 0.87 7.37
CA CYS A 111 13.25 -0.50 7.08
C CYS A 111 13.96 -0.60 5.72
N LEU A 112 13.39 0.04 4.70
CA LEU A 112 13.94 0.00 3.34
C LEU A 112 15.28 0.70 3.24
N LYS A 113 15.47 1.83 3.93
CA LYS A 113 16.77 2.51 4.01
C LYS A 113 17.84 1.62 4.62
N GLU A 114 17.53 0.91 5.69
CA GLU A 114 18.47 -0.02 6.32
C GLU A 114 18.83 -1.20 5.42
N MET A 115 17.93 -1.58 4.51
CA MET A 115 18.19 -2.62 3.51
C MET A 115 18.99 -2.12 2.31
N GLY A 116 19.24 -0.81 2.20
CA GLY A 116 19.92 -0.22 1.05
C GLY A 116 19.03 0.03 -0.16
N ILE A 117 17.69 -0.01 0.00
CA ILE A 117 16.75 0.37 -1.06
C ILE A 117 16.84 1.87 -1.31
N LEU A 118 16.79 2.26 -2.58
CA LEU A 118 16.97 3.65 -2.99
C LEU A 118 15.70 4.28 -3.59
N ASN A 119 14.82 3.47 -4.18
CA ASN A 119 13.63 3.95 -4.88
C ASN A 119 12.37 3.27 -4.34
N MET A 120 11.39 4.08 -3.93
CA MET A 120 10.05 3.62 -3.60
C MET A 120 9.10 4.05 -4.71
N GLU A 121 8.47 3.07 -5.37
CA GLU A 121 7.54 3.29 -6.47
C GLU A 121 6.12 3.02 -6.01
N ALA A 122 5.17 3.86 -6.39
CA ALA A 122 3.75 3.67 -6.08
C ALA A 122 2.94 3.65 -7.37
N CYS A 123 2.17 2.58 -7.55
CA CYS A 123 1.25 2.40 -8.67
C CYS A 123 -0.15 2.75 -8.17
N ILE A 124 -0.76 3.80 -8.71
CA ILE A 124 -1.97 4.39 -8.14
C ILE A 124 -3.03 4.53 -9.23
N GLY A 125 -4.23 3.99 -8.98
CA GLY A 125 -5.40 4.26 -9.81
C GLY A 125 -5.72 5.76 -9.79
N TYR A 126 -5.98 6.35 -10.94
CA TYR A 126 -6.09 7.81 -11.08
C TYR A 126 -7.29 8.17 -11.96
N PRO A 127 -8.38 8.69 -11.37
CA PRO A 127 -9.56 9.05 -12.16
C PRO A 127 -9.35 10.39 -12.86
N GLU A 128 -9.94 10.56 -14.05
CA GLU A 128 -9.99 11.87 -14.70
C GLU A 128 -10.83 12.83 -13.84
N GLU A 129 -11.97 12.33 -13.34
CA GLU A 129 -12.83 13.00 -12.36
C GLU A 129 -13.13 12.05 -11.22
N ASP A 130 -13.13 12.57 -10.00
CA ASP A 130 -13.46 11.77 -8.81
C ASP A 130 -14.87 11.19 -8.93
N ASP A 131 -15.03 9.92 -8.57
CA ASP A 131 -16.32 9.23 -8.54
C ASP A 131 -16.50 8.47 -7.21
N GLU A 132 -17.59 7.72 -7.09
CA GLU A 132 -17.92 6.97 -5.87
C GLU A 132 -16.92 5.83 -5.59
N TYR A 133 -16.12 5.41 -6.57
CA TYR A 133 -15.19 4.28 -6.44
C TYR A 133 -13.75 4.70 -6.29
N LEU A 134 -13.38 5.87 -6.81
CA LEU A 134 -11.99 6.31 -6.85
C LEU A 134 -11.89 7.82 -6.84
N THR A 135 -11.01 8.32 -5.98
CA THR A 135 -10.66 9.74 -5.90
C THR A 135 -9.15 9.91 -6.08
N LYS A 136 -8.69 11.15 -6.15
CA LYS A 136 -7.25 11.47 -6.21
C LYS A 136 -6.59 11.48 -4.82
N ASN A 137 -7.28 11.02 -3.80
CA ASN A 137 -6.80 11.06 -2.41
C ASN A 137 -5.46 10.33 -2.23
N SER A 138 -5.31 9.15 -2.83
CA SER A 138 -4.06 8.39 -2.71
C SER A 138 -2.87 9.11 -3.34
N ALA A 139 -3.07 9.73 -4.51
CA ALA A 139 -2.04 10.53 -5.16
C ALA A 139 -1.64 11.73 -4.29
N GLN A 140 -2.61 12.42 -3.70
CA GLN A 140 -2.37 13.55 -2.79
C GLN A 140 -1.62 13.10 -1.53
N PHE A 141 -1.99 11.95 -0.98
CA PHE A 141 -1.32 11.35 0.17
C PHE A 141 0.16 11.08 -0.13
N HIS A 142 0.45 10.48 -1.27
CA HIS A 142 1.84 10.20 -1.68
C HIS A 142 2.63 11.48 -1.95
N GLU A 143 2.00 12.49 -2.54
CA GLU A 143 2.62 13.80 -2.75
C GLU A 143 3.05 14.42 -1.41
N HIS A 144 2.20 14.37 -0.40
CA HIS A 144 2.53 14.85 0.95
C HIS A 144 3.68 14.07 1.60
N LEU A 145 3.88 12.81 1.22
CA LEU A 145 5.00 12.00 1.70
C LEU A 145 6.31 12.24 0.93
N GLY A 146 6.27 13.11 -0.08
CA GLY A 146 7.46 13.46 -0.86
C GLY A 146 7.62 12.71 -2.18
N TYR A 147 6.59 12.00 -2.63
CA TYR A 147 6.59 11.37 -3.95
C TYR A 147 6.34 12.42 -5.03
N ARG A 148 6.92 12.17 -6.21
CA ARG A 148 6.65 12.97 -7.42
C ARG A 148 5.96 12.12 -8.48
N MET A 149 5.18 12.74 -9.32
CA MET A 149 4.53 12.11 -10.47
C MET A 149 5.59 11.72 -11.51
N ILE A 150 5.57 10.46 -11.94
CA ILE A 150 6.46 9.95 -12.99
C ILE A 150 5.76 9.92 -14.34
N GLY A 151 4.53 9.41 -14.38
CA GLY A 151 3.77 9.32 -15.61
C GLY A 151 2.39 8.76 -15.40
N GLU A 152 1.57 8.90 -16.42
CA GLU A 152 0.16 8.48 -16.39
C GLU A 152 -0.14 7.59 -17.59
N PHE A 153 -0.78 6.44 -17.33
CA PHE A 153 -1.33 5.56 -18.34
C PHE A 153 -2.82 5.84 -18.48
N GLU A 154 -3.24 6.18 -19.68
CA GLU A 154 -4.63 6.53 -19.95
C GLU A 154 -5.49 5.28 -20.13
N LYS A 155 -6.58 5.19 -19.34
CA LYS A 155 -7.62 4.16 -19.46
C LYS A 155 -7.08 2.73 -19.55
N CYS A 156 -6.08 2.41 -18.75
CA CYS A 156 -5.45 1.09 -18.72
C CYS A 156 -6.14 0.12 -17.76
N GLY A 157 -6.99 0.59 -16.84
CA GLY A 157 -7.73 -0.23 -15.90
C GLY A 157 -9.23 -0.16 -16.14
N TYR A 158 -9.93 -1.30 -16.01
CA TYR A 158 -11.38 -1.38 -16.19
C TYR A 158 -12.00 -2.05 -14.99
N LYS A 159 -12.91 -1.35 -14.29
CA LYS A 159 -13.60 -1.87 -13.11
C LYS A 159 -14.91 -1.11 -12.91
N PHE A 160 -15.95 -1.77 -12.40
CA PHE A 160 -17.29 -1.17 -12.23
C PHE A 160 -17.86 -0.58 -13.53
N HIS A 161 -17.57 -1.22 -14.67
CA HIS A 161 -17.98 -0.76 -16.00
C HIS A 161 -17.44 0.61 -16.39
N ARG A 162 -16.28 1.00 -15.83
CA ARG A 162 -15.61 2.28 -16.07
C ARG A 162 -14.12 2.06 -16.35
N TRP A 163 -13.56 2.94 -17.17
CA TRP A 163 -12.13 2.98 -17.44
C TRP A 163 -11.44 3.94 -16.48
N TYR A 164 -10.30 3.54 -15.95
CA TYR A 164 -9.49 4.35 -15.06
C TYR A 164 -8.06 4.46 -15.58
N ASN A 165 -7.46 5.63 -15.36
CA ASN A 165 -6.05 5.83 -15.59
C ASN A 165 -5.26 5.22 -14.42
N MET A 166 -3.97 5.06 -14.61
CA MET A 166 -3.05 4.65 -13.56
C MET A 166 -1.80 5.53 -13.65
N ILE A 167 -1.32 5.99 -12.50
CA ILE A 167 -0.09 6.77 -12.42
C ILE A 167 0.98 6.00 -11.67
N TRP A 168 2.23 6.28 -12.02
CA TRP A 168 3.37 5.96 -11.19
C TRP A 168 3.85 7.21 -10.46
N MET A 169 4.10 7.06 -9.16
CA MET A 169 4.74 8.09 -8.33
C MET A 169 6.00 7.50 -7.71
N GLU A 170 7.01 8.31 -7.49
CA GLU A 170 8.32 7.86 -7.00
C GLU A 170 8.83 8.70 -5.86
N LYS A 171 9.43 8.05 -4.87
CA LYS A 171 10.22 8.69 -3.83
C LYS A 171 11.63 8.11 -3.81
N ILE A 172 12.63 8.96 -3.97
CA ILE A 172 14.05 8.59 -3.82
C ILE A 172 14.41 8.71 -2.33
N ILE A 173 14.91 7.63 -1.74
CA ILE A 173 15.17 7.58 -0.30
C ILE A 173 16.65 7.38 0.06
N GLY A 174 17.53 7.38 -0.93
CA GLY A 174 18.97 7.24 -0.72
C GLY A 174 19.77 7.84 -1.87
N ILE A 175 21.08 7.72 -1.79
CA ILE A 175 22.01 8.30 -2.76
C ILE A 175 22.42 7.19 -3.74
N HIS A 176 22.21 7.45 -5.02
CA HIS A 176 22.66 6.56 -6.09
C HIS A 176 24.14 6.69 -6.38
#